data_25f68cec93a63f61235dddaae0dca4d2
#
_entry.id   25f68cec93a63f61235dddaae0dca4d2
#
_cell.length_a   1.000
_cell.length_b   1.000
_cell.length_c   1.000
_cell.angle_alpha   90.00
_cell.angle_beta   90.00
_cell.angle_gamma   90.00
#
_symmetry.space_group_name_H-M   'P 1'
#
loop_
_entity.id
_entity.type
_entity.pdbx_description
1 polymer ?
#
loop_
_entity_poly.entity_id
_entity_poly.type
_entity_poly.pdbx_seq_one_letter_code
_entity_poly.pdbx_strand_id
1 'polypeptide(L)'
;MTKQFKRTTVTSALPYANGPVHIGHLAGVYVPADIYVRYLRLKGEEVLFIGGSDEHGVPITIKARKEGVTPQDIVDRYHTLIKDSFKEFGISFDVLSKIMLQYSIPNRASCISGKISHVS
;
A
#
# COMPACT_ATOMS: atom_id res chain seq x y z
N MET A 1 15.99 -29.52 -11.53
CA MET A 1 16.30 -28.84 -10.25
C MET A 1 15.26 -27.75 -10.03
N THR A 2 14.35 -27.92 -9.12
CA THR A 2 13.38 -26.87 -8.71
C THR A 2 14.13 -25.80 -7.95
N LYS A 3 14.10 -24.57 -8.48
CA LYS A 3 14.75 -23.41 -7.88
C LYS A 3 14.01 -23.08 -6.58
N GLN A 4 14.61 -23.36 -5.42
CA GLN A 4 14.02 -23.04 -4.14
C GLN A 4 14.32 -21.57 -3.81
N PHE A 5 13.29 -20.73 -3.82
CA PHE A 5 13.41 -19.33 -3.42
C PHE A 5 13.44 -19.23 -1.89
N LYS A 6 14.28 -18.36 -1.35
CA LYS A 6 14.37 -18.14 0.12
C LYS A 6 13.17 -17.37 0.66
N ARG A 7 12.59 -16.47 -0.14
CA ARG A 7 11.50 -15.56 0.26
C ARG A 7 10.59 -15.29 -0.92
N THR A 8 9.32 -15.08 -0.62
CA THR A 8 8.32 -14.60 -1.57
C THR A 8 7.87 -13.20 -1.16
N THR A 9 7.96 -12.23 -2.07
CA THR A 9 7.39 -10.90 -1.86
C THR A 9 6.12 -10.79 -2.68
N VAL A 10 5.02 -10.45 -2.02
CA VAL A 10 3.73 -10.21 -2.66
C VAL A 10 3.41 -8.73 -2.57
N THR A 11 3.05 -8.13 -3.68
CA THR A 11 2.59 -6.74 -3.76
C THR A 11 1.21 -6.68 -4.37
N SER A 12 0.43 -5.68 -4.02
CA SER A 12 -0.88 -5.42 -4.60
C SER A 12 -0.92 -4.02 -5.23
N ALA A 13 -1.87 -3.80 -6.13
CA ALA A 13 -2.08 -2.48 -6.71
C ALA A 13 -2.35 -1.43 -5.63
N LEU A 14 -1.85 -0.22 -5.84
CA LEU A 14 -2.00 0.89 -4.90
C LEU A 14 -3.33 1.60 -5.16
N PRO A 15 -4.25 1.69 -4.18
CA PRO A 15 -5.43 2.51 -4.34
C PRO A 15 -5.06 3.99 -4.25
N TYR A 16 -5.72 4.83 -5.05
CA TYR A 16 -5.58 6.27 -4.94
C TYR A 16 -6.13 6.80 -3.61
N ALA A 17 -5.34 7.65 -2.93
CA ALA A 17 -5.75 8.30 -1.68
C ALA A 17 -6.70 9.49 -1.94
N ASN A 18 -7.77 9.27 -2.71
CA ASN A 18 -8.80 10.26 -3.04
C ASN A 18 -10.23 9.78 -2.78
N GLY A 19 -10.39 8.58 -2.25
CA GLY A 19 -11.67 7.98 -1.93
C GLY A 19 -11.54 6.70 -1.12
N PRO A 20 -12.66 6.17 -0.59
CA PRO A 20 -12.67 4.89 0.10
C PRO A 20 -12.44 3.73 -0.86
N VAL A 21 -11.89 2.63 -0.36
CA VAL A 21 -11.94 1.36 -1.08
C VAL A 21 -13.37 0.82 -1.10
N HIS A 22 -13.75 0.19 -2.20
CA HIS A 22 -15.05 -0.44 -2.35
C HIS A 22 -14.90 -1.94 -2.62
N ILE A 23 -16.02 -2.66 -2.65
CA ILE A 23 -16.04 -4.11 -2.78
C ILE A 23 -15.28 -4.62 -4.01
N GLY A 24 -15.29 -3.88 -5.12
CA GLY A 24 -14.53 -4.23 -6.32
C GLY A 24 -13.01 -4.21 -6.10
N HIS A 25 -12.50 -3.26 -5.31
CA HIS A 25 -11.09 -3.24 -4.93
C HIS A 25 -10.77 -4.43 -4.01
N LEU A 26 -11.61 -4.68 -3.01
CA LEU A 26 -11.38 -5.73 -2.03
C LEU A 26 -11.44 -7.11 -2.68
N ALA A 27 -12.53 -7.42 -3.39
CA ALA A 27 -12.74 -8.72 -4.02
C ALA A 27 -11.82 -8.97 -5.23
N GLY A 28 -11.47 -7.93 -5.98
CA GLY A 28 -10.66 -8.06 -7.19
C GLY A 28 -9.16 -8.11 -6.95
N VAL A 29 -8.67 -7.53 -5.87
CA VAL A 29 -7.22 -7.33 -5.64
C VAL A 29 -6.78 -7.80 -4.26
N TYR A 30 -7.30 -7.17 -3.18
CA TYR A 30 -6.68 -7.30 -1.86
C TYR A 30 -7.00 -8.60 -1.17
N VAL A 31 -8.24 -9.07 -1.23
CA VAL A 31 -8.66 -10.35 -0.64
C VAL A 31 -7.99 -11.54 -1.35
N PRO A 32 -7.96 -11.62 -2.70
CA PRO A 32 -7.22 -12.68 -3.38
C PRO A 32 -5.73 -12.70 -3.06
N ALA A 33 -5.09 -11.53 -2.97
CA ALA A 33 -3.68 -11.44 -2.60
C ALA A 33 -3.44 -11.93 -1.16
N ASP A 34 -4.30 -11.53 -0.22
CA ASP A 34 -4.22 -11.95 1.17
C ASP A 34 -4.44 -13.46 1.34
N ILE A 35 -5.39 -14.05 0.61
CA ILE A 35 -5.62 -15.50 0.60
C ILE A 35 -4.36 -16.23 0.14
N TYR A 36 -3.73 -15.76 -0.93
CA TYR A 36 -2.49 -16.34 -1.43
C TYR A 36 -1.34 -16.24 -0.42
N VAL A 37 -1.17 -15.07 0.20
CA VAL A 37 -0.17 -14.86 1.25
C VAL A 37 -0.39 -15.80 2.44
N ARG A 38 -1.63 -15.92 2.92
CA ARG A 38 -1.97 -16.83 4.01
C ARG A 38 -1.69 -18.30 3.64
N TYR A 39 -2.02 -18.70 2.42
CA TYR A 39 -1.70 -20.03 1.92
C TYR A 39 -0.19 -20.32 1.97
N LEU A 40 0.64 -19.40 1.49
CA LEU A 40 2.10 -19.55 1.52
C LEU A 40 2.63 -19.62 2.96
N ARG A 41 2.11 -18.77 3.87
CA ARG A 41 2.47 -18.80 5.29
C ARG A 41 2.10 -20.12 5.96
N LEU A 42 0.92 -20.68 5.64
CA LEU A 42 0.50 -22.00 6.14
C LEU A 42 1.39 -23.13 5.64
N LYS A 43 1.99 -22.98 4.46
CA LYS A 43 3.01 -23.90 3.96
C LYS A 43 4.37 -23.76 4.62
N GLY A 44 4.55 -22.79 5.51
CA GLY A 44 5.83 -22.50 6.15
C GLY A 44 6.80 -21.70 5.27
N GLU A 45 6.32 -21.07 4.20
CA GLU A 45 7.15 -20.21 3.35
C GLU A 45 7.32 -18.83 3.99
N GLU A 46 8.51 -18.25 3.84
CA GLU A 46 8.78 -16.87 4.28
C GLU A 46 8.19 -15.90 3.26
N VAL A 47 7.16 -15.14 3.68
CA VAL A 47 6.42 -14.22 2.81
C VAL A 47 6.40 -12.83 3.39
N LEU A 48 6.68 -11.85 2.53
CA LEU A 48 6.53 -10.43 2.82
C LEU A 48 5.40 -9.86 1.95
N PHE A 49 4.33 -9.38 2.60
CA PHE A 49 3.17 -8.77 1.93
C PHE A 49 3.20 -7.25 2.07
N ILE A 50 3.41 -6.57 0.95
CA ILE A 50 3.59 -5.11 0.91
C ILE A 50 2.42 -4.48 0.19
N GLY A 51 1.79 -3.49 0.83
CA GLY A 51 0.78 -2.61 0.26
C GLY A 51 1.12 -1.14 0.46
N GLY A 52 0.31 -0.29 -0.13
CA GLY A 52 0.44 1.16 0.02
C GLY A 52 -0.74 1.89 -0.58
N SER A 53 -0.76 3.21 -0.48
CA SER A 53 -1.67 4.10 -1.18
C SER A 53 -0.90 4.99 -2.16
N ASP A 54 -1.50 5.23 -3.33
CA ASP A 54 -0.99 6.21 -4.28
C ASP A 54 -1.47 7.61 -3.86
N GLU A 55 -0.51 8.45 -3.50
CA GLU A 55 -0.74 9.79 -2.96
C GLU A 55 -0.57 10.89 -3.98
N HIS A 56 -0.36 10.54 -5.25
CA HIS A 56 -0.12 11.49 -6.32
C HIS A 56 -1.22 11.48 -7.37
N GLY A 57 -1.41 12.64 -7.96
CA GLY A 57 -2.24 12.78 -9.13
C GLY A 57 -3.19 13.95 -9.09
N VAL A 58 -3.59 14.37 -10.28
CA VAL A 58 -4.55 15.48 -10.51
C VAL A 58 -5.86 15.30 -9.73
N PRO A 59 -6.43 14.08 -9.56
CA PRO A 59 -7.67 13.90 -8.81
C PRO A 59 -7.59 14.39 -7.36
N ILE A 60 -6.46 14.20 -6.69
CA ILE A 60 -6.24 14.66 -5.29
C ILE A 60 -6.25 16.20 -5.24
N THR A 61 -5.54 16.83 -6.17
CA THR A 61 -5.46 18.29 -6.25
C THR A 61 -6.82 18.91 -6.56
N ILE A 62 -7.60 18.32 -7.49
CA ILE A 62 -8.95 18.79 -7.80
C ILE A 62 -9.86 18.66 -6.59
N LYS A 63 -9.80 17.53 -5.89
CA LYS A 63 -10.60 17.29 -4.69
C LYS A 63 -10.26 18.28 -3.57
N ALA A 64 -8.98 18.50 -3.32
CA ALA A 64 -8.50 19.48 -2.34
C ALA A 64 -9.04 20.88 -2.64
N ARG A 65 -8.99 21.33 -3.90
CA ARG A 65 -9.55 22.61 -4.32
C ARG A 65 -11.07 22.71 -4.11
N LYS A 66 -11.80 21.63 -4.41
CA LYS A 66 -13.26 21.59 -4.22
C LYS A 66 -13.67 21.65 -2.74
N GLU A 67 -12.88 21.04 -1.88
CA GLU A 67 -13.14 20.98 -0.44
C GLU A 67 -12.51 22.15 0.33
N GLY A 68 -11.69 22.98 -0.33
CA GLY A 68 -11.02 24.14 0.31
C GLY A 68 -9.94 23.72 1.32
N VAL A 69 -9.32 22.56 1.12
CA VAL A 69 -8.27 22.00 1.98
C VAL A 69 -6.99 21.78 1.20
N THR A 70 -5.90 21.40 1.89
CA THR A 70 -4.65 21.08 1.21
C THR A 70 -4.69 19.68 0.58
N PRO A 71 -3.92 19.40 -0.49
CA PRO A 71 -3.77 18.05 -1.02
C PRO A 71 -3.32 17.04 0.04
N GLN A 72 -2.48 17.49 0.99
CA GLN A 72 -1.99 16.64 2.07
C GLN A 72 -3.12 16.21 3.02
N ASP A 73 -4.07 17.12 3.34
CA ASP A 73 -5.23 16.78 4.17
C ASP A 73 -6.11 15.70 3.54
N ILE A 74 -6.26 15.76 2.20
CA ILE A 74 -7.00 14.72 1.44
C ILE A 74 -6.27 13.37 1.56
N VAL A 75 -4.98 13.36 1.28
CA VAL A 75 -4.15 12.16 1.35
C VAL A 75 -4.20 11.53 2.73
N ASP A 76 -3.96 12.31 3.79
CA ASP A 76 -3.92 11.80 5.17
C ASP A 76 -5.26 11.20 5.59
N ARG A 77 -6.36 11.85 5.24
CA ARG A 77 -7.71 11.36 5.50
C ARG A 77 -7.98 10.03 4.81
N TYR A 78 -7.71 9.95 3.49
CA TYR A 78 -8.03 8.76 2.73
C TYR A 78 -7.04 7.62 2.93
N HIS A 79 -5.77 7.91 3.19
CA HIS A 79 -4.81 6.87 3.59
C HIS A 79 -5.27 6.19 4.90
N THR A 80 -5.69 6.97 5.90
CA THR A 80 -6.20 6.44 7.16
C THR A 80 -7.44 5.57 6.93
N LEU A 81 -8.40 6.07 6.15
CA LEU A 81 -9.62 5.34 5.83
C LEU A 81 -9.33 4.02 5.11
N ILE A 82 -8.42 4.02 4.13
CA ILE A 82 -8.00 2.83 3.39
C ILE A 82 -7.32 1.82 4.33
N LYS A 83 -6.41 2.30 5.18
CA LYS A 83 -5.71 1.48 6.17
C LYS A 83 -6.68 0.80 7.13
N ASP A 84 -7.64 1.56 7.67
CA ASP A 84 -8.64 1.04 8.60
C ASP A 84 -9.56 0.02 7.91
N SER A 85 -9.98 0.30 6.67
CA SER A 85 -10.75 -0.67 5.88
C SER A 85 -10.01 -1.98 5.68
N PHE A 86 -8.73 -1.96 5.35
CA PHE A 86 -7.93 -3.19 5.22
C PHE A 86 -7.82 -3.94 6.54
N LYS A 87 -7.66 -3.21 7.65
CA LYS A 87 -7.62 -3.81 8.99
C LYS A 87 -8.94 -4.48 9.36
N GLU A 88 -10.08 -3.84 9.09
CA GLU A 88 -11.41 -4.39 9.34
C GLU A 88 -11.68 -5.65 8.53
N PHE A 89 -11.23 -5.68 7.27
CA PHE A 89 -11.28 -6.88 6.42
C PHE A 89 -10.24 -7.94 6.77
N GLY A 90 -9.35 -7.67 7.74
CA GLY A 90 -8.32 -8.60 8.17
C GLY A 90 -7.24 -8.84 7.13
N ILE A 91 -7.02 -7.93 6.18
CA ILE A 91 -5.94 -8.04 5.19
C ILE A 91 -4.59 -7.96 5.91
N SER A 92 -3.77 -9.00 5.76
CA SER A 92 -2.58 -9.24 6.57
C SER A 92 -1.30 -8.64 5.97
N PHE A 93 -1.32 -7.36 5.59
CA PHE A 93 -0.10 -6.66 5.16
C PHE A 93 0.96 -6.65 6.27
N ASP A 94 2.21 -6.97 5.91
CA ASP A 94 3.36 -6.77 6.79
C ASP A 94 3.79 -5.30 6.78
N VAL A 95 3.66 -4.65 5.62
CA VAL A 95 3.97 -3.23 5.43
C VAL A 95 2.85 -2.58 4.63
N LEU A 96 2.25 -1.54 5.17
CA LEU A 96 1.32 -0.66 4.46
C LEU A 96 1.83 0.77 4.57
N SER A 97 2.38 1.29 3.49
CA SER A 97 3.04 2.59 3.48
C SER A 97 2.34 3.61 2.59
N LYS A 98 2.62 4.89 2.86
CA LYS A 98 2.34 5.99 1.95
C LYS A 98 3.42 5.98 0.86
N ILE A 99 3.01 5.89 -0.41
CA ILE A 99 3.96 6.00 -1.52
C ILE A 99 3.95 7.44 -2.01
N MET A 100 4.85 8.22 -1.46
CA MET A 100 5.17 9.56 -1.98
C MET A 100 6.21 9.40 -3.09
N LEU A 101 5.80 9.53 -4.35
CA LEU A 101 6.71 9.76 -5.46
C LEU A 101 7.22 11.20 -5.33
N GLN A 102 8.24 11.39 -4.53
CA GLN A 102 8.98 12.64 -4.50
C GLN A 102 9.78 12.73 -5.80
N TYR A 103 9.23 13.40 -6.80
CA TYR A 103 9.98 13.82 -7.97
C TYR A 103 10.96 14.93 -7.56
N SER A 104 11.98 14.55 -6.83
CA SER A 104 13.26 15.21 -6.85
C SER A 104 14.15 14.30 -7.70
N ILE A 105 14.60 14.78 -8.84
CA ILE A 105 15.71 14.16 -9.55
C ILE A 105 16.91 14.32 -8.62
N PRO A 106 17.36 13.30 -7.93
CA PRO A 106 18.51 13.42 -7.07
C PRO A 106 19.61 12.54 -7.60
N ASN A 107 20.76 13.10 -7.55
CA ASN A 107 22.02 12.42 -7.46
C ASN A 107 21.87 10.99 -6.90
N ARG A 108 22.39 10.01 -7.64
CA ARG A 108 22.27 8.54 -7.45
C ARG A 108 22.71 7.95 -6.09
N ALA A 109 22.95 8.76 -5.06
CA ALA A 109 23.61 8.30 -3.82
C ALA A 109 22.69 8.14 -2.58
N SER A 110 21.40 8.48 -2.62
CA SER A 110 20.57 8.50 -1.42
C SER A 110 19.37 7.54 -1.39
N CYS A 111 19.31 6.58 -2.29
CA CYS A 111 18.13 5.71 -2.45
C CYS A 111 18.07 4.48 -1.52
N ILE A 112 18.94 4.35 -0.52
CA ILE A 112 19.02 3.13 0.33
C ILE A 112 18.76 3.40 1.82
N SER A 113 18.34 4.61 2.20
CA SER A 113 18.09 4.95 3.61
C SER A 113 16.62 5.26 3.91
N GLY A 114 15.70 4.43 3.45
CA GLY A 114 14.31 4.45 3.92
C GLY A 114 14.21 3.70 5.25
N LYS A 115 14.02 4.40 6.36
CA LYS A 115 13.72 3.79 7.65
C LYS A 115 12.41 3.01 7.55
N ILE A 116 12.49 1.69 7.63
CA ILE A 116 11.35 0.80 7.86
C ILE A 116 10.96 0.98 9.33
N SER A 117 9.89 1.72 9.60
CA SER A 117 9.29 1.76 10.92
C SER A 117 8.45 0.50 11.11
N HIS A 118 8.91 -0.41 11.94
CA HIS A 118 8.13 -1.54 12.42
C HIS A 118 6.93 -1.01 13.20
N VAL A 119 5.74 -1.45 12.81
CA VAL A 119 4.53 -1.29 13.62
C VAL A 119 4.41 -2.57 14.45
N SER A 120 4.66 -2.42 15.74
CA SER A 120 4.39 -3.44 16.76
C SER A 120 2.89 -3.56 16.97
#